data_9b567b336ec844d95f140a271e5dc194
#
_entry.id   9b567b336ec844d95f140a271e5dc194
#
_cell.length_a   1.000
_cell.length_b   1.000
_cell.length_c   1.000
_cell.angle_alpha   90.00
_cell.angle_beta   90.00
_cell.angle_gamma   90.00
#
_symmetry.space_group_name_H-M   'P 1'
#
loop_
_entity.id
_entity.type
_entity.pdbx_description
1 polymer ?
#
loop_
_entity_poly.entity_id
_entity_poly.type
_entity_poly.pdbx_seq_one_letter_code
_entity_poly.pdbx_strand_id
1 'polypeptide(L)'
;MSQTGKKNLVITSIALYFTYFIHGIGASIMGQYKPELAAHWGAKALSDGTMDVSMVVSVIAALGLGRLISLPFSGPLSDKFGRRLSGIIGVICYAAYFMGIAFAPSMGVAYAFAIVGGIANSFLDTCVSPTCMEIYVNNPSVGHIRRCYKSDEERKQK
;
A
#
# COMPACT_ATOMS: atom_id res chain seq x y z
N MET A 1 -3.30 0.54 -32.11
CA MET A 1 -2.37 0.16 -31.01
C MET A 1 -1.66 -1.12 -31.41
N SER A 2 -0.32 -1.11 -31.43
CA SER A 2 0.49 -2.29 -31.75
C SER A 2 0.23 -3.41 -30.73
N GLN A 3 0.31 -4.65 -31.16
CA GLN A 3 0.19 -5.87 -30.33
C GLN A 3 1.15 -5.82 -29.11
N THR A 4 2.31 -5.21 -29.28
CA THR A 4 3.31 -5.01 -28.22
C THR A 4 2.80 -4.10 -27.09
N GLY A 5 2.04 -3.05 -27.42
CA GLY A 5 1.46 -2.17 -26.41
C GLY A 5 0.40 -2.84 -25.54
N LYS A 6 -0.41 -3.75 -26.09
CA LYS A 6 -1.39 -4.54 -25.34
C LYS A 6 -0.74 -5.52 -24.36
N LYS A 7 0.32 -6.22 -24.79
CA LYS A 7 1.06 -7.16 -23.92
C LYS A 7 1.69 -6.43 -22.73
N ASN A 8 2.32 -5.29 -22.97
CA ASN A 8 2.94 -4.51 -21.89
C ASN A 8 1.90 -4.01 -20.88
N LEU A 9 0.70 -3.63 -21.35
CA LEU A 9 -0.39 -3.17 -20.48
C LEU A 9 -0.87 -4.29 -19.54
N VAL A 10 -1.06 -5.48 -20.07
CA VAL A 10 -1.50 -6.66 -19.28
C VAL A 10 -0.45 -7.05 -18.25
N ILE A 11 0.83 -7.10 -18.63
CA ILE A 11 1.92 -7.42 -17.72
C ILE A 11 2.01 -6.40 -16.59
N THR A 12 1.89 -5.10 -16.91
CA THR A 12 1.89 -4.03 -15.90
C THR A 12 0.71 -4.16 -14.96
N SER A 13 -0.49 -4.47 -15.46
CA SER A 13 -1.68 -4.70 -14.62
C SER A 13 -1.47 -5.86 -13.65
N ILE A 14 -0.96 -6.99 -14.14
CA ILE A 14 -0.69 -8.17 -13.30
C ILE A 14 0.34 -7.82 -12.21
N ALA A 15 1.41 -7.12 -12.56
CA ALA A 15 2.42 -6.70 -11.61
C ALA A 15 1.85 -5.77 -10.52
N LEU A 16 0.95 -4.86 -10.89
CA LEU A 16 0.28 -3.95 -9.95
C LEU A 16 -0.66 -4.72 -9.00
N TYR A 17 -1.46 -5.66 -9.51
CA TYR A 17 -2.31 -6.51 -8.67
C TYR A 17 -1.48 -7.35 -7.70
N PHE A 18 -0.35 -7.90 -8.17
CA PHE A 18 0.55 -8.66 -7.32
C PHE A 18 1.18 -7.79 -6.21
N THR A 19 1.52 -6.55 -6.53
CA THR A 19 2.00 -5.58 -5.53
C THR A 19 0.94 -5.29 -4.46
N TYR A 20 -0.32 -5.10 -4.85
CA TYR A 20 -1.42 -4.92 -3.88
C TYR A 20 -1.68 -6.18 -3.05
N PHE A 21 -1.56 -7.35 -3.63
CA PHE A 21 -1.70 -8.61 -2.92
C PHE A 21 -0.64 -8.75 -1.81
N ILE A 22 0.63 -8.51 -2.14
CA ILE A 22 1.73 -8.51 -1.16
C ILE A 22 1.50 -7.45 -0.08
N HIS A 23 1.05 -6.25 -0.47
CA HIS A 23 0.72 -5.18 0.45
C HIS A 23 -0.39 -5.59 1.43
N GLY A 24 -1.44 -6.24 0.95
CA GLY A 24 -2.53 -6.76 1.78
C GLY A 24 -2.06 -7.80 2.78
N ILE A 25 -1.19 -8.74 2.38
CA ILE A 25 -0.56 -9.70 3.28
C ILE A 25 0.24 -8.97 4.37
N GLY A 26 1.07 -8.01 3.98
CA GLY A 26 1.89 -7.26 4.91
C GLY A 26 1.10 -6.46 5.95
N ALA A 27 -0.01 -5.87 5.55
CA ALA A 27 -0.91 -5.18 6.46
C ALA A 27 -1.60 -6.15 7.44
N SER A 28 -1.93 -7.36 6.98
CA SER A 28 -2.67 -8.36 7.76
C SER A 28 -1.76 -9.13 8.74
N ILE A 29 -0.49 -9.34 8.40
CA ILE A 29 0.41 -10.24 9.13
C ILE A 29 0.61 -9.77 10.58
N MET A 30 0.81 -8.48 10.79
CA MET A 30 0.93 -7.91 12.15
C MET A 30 -0.36 -8.08 12.96
N GLY A 31 -1.50 -8.05 12.31
CA GLY A 31 -2.80 -8.27 12.94
C GLY A 31 -2.98 -9.71 13.42
N GLN A 32 -2.40 -10.67 12.72
CA GLN A 32 -2.54 -12.12 13.02
C GLN A 32 -1.56 -12.57 14.10
N TYR A 33 -0.32 -12.07 14.07
CA TYR A 33 0.75 -12.46 15.00
C TYR A 33 0.86 -11.53 16.21
N LYS A 34 -0.24 -10.86 16.61
CA LYS A 34 -0.25 -9.94 17.77
C LYS A 34 0.28 -10.57 19.06
N PRO A 35 -0.18 -11.75 19.48
CA PRO A 35 0.27 -12.34 20.74
C PRO A 35 1.74 -12.73 20.73
N GLU A 36 2.23 -13.26 19.60
CA GLU A 36 3.64 -13.66 19.44
C GLU A 36 4.55 -12.45 19.44
N LEU A 37 4.20 -11.38 18.74
CA LEU A 37 4.93 -10.13 18.74
C LEU A 37 4.91 -9.45 20.11
N ALA A 38 3.79 -9.48 20.82
CA ALA A 38 3.68 -8.97 22.17
C ALA A 38 4.63 -9.72 23.12
N ALA A 39 4.67 -11.07 23.05
CA ALA A 39 5.59 -11.90 23.81
C ALA A 39 7.06 -11.58 23.49
N HIS A 40 7.39 -11.42 22.21
CA HIS A 40 8.74 -11.09 21.74
C HIS A 40 9.23 -9.74 22.28
N TRP A 41 8.35 -8.76 22.39
CA TRP A 41 8.69 -7.42 22.91
C TRP A 41 8.50 -7.28 24.42
N GLY A 42 8.28 -8.39 25.15
CA GLY A 42 8.25 -8.42 26.60
C GLY A 42 6.95 -7.89 27.23
N ALA A 43 5.83 -8.03 26.51
CA ALA A 43 4.51 -7.70 27.06
C ALA A 43 4.19 -8.58 28.27
N LYS A 44 3.48 -8.01 29.26
CA LYS A 44 3.03 -8.73 30.43
C LYS A 44 1.81 -9.59 30.09
N ALA A 45 1.75 -10.79 30.68
CA ALA A 45 0.53 -11.57 30.64
C ALA A 45 -0.54 -10.89 31.52
N LEU A 46 -1.75 -10.79 31.01
CA LEU A 46 -2.92 -10.36 31.78
C LEU A 46 -3.34 -11.44 32.79
N SER A 47 -4.13 -11.02 33.78
CA SER A 47 -4.71 -11.93 34.80
C SER A 47 -5.47 -13.12 34.21
N ASP A 48 -5.98 -12.99 32.97
CA ASP A 48 -6.72 -14.01 32.24
C ASP A 48 -5.83 -14.97 31.43
N GLY A 49 -4.51 -14.91 31.59
CA GLY A 49 -3.54 -15.72 30.84
C GLY A 49 -3.37 -15.31 29.37
N THR A 50 -4.01 -14.23 28.90
CA THR A 50 -3.78 -13.64 27.57
C THR A 50 -2.64 -12.65 27.60
N MET A 51 -1.94 -12.49 26.47
CA MET A 51 -0.88 -11.47 26.34
C MET A 51 -1.47 -10.08 26.11
N ASP A 52 -0.87 -9.06 26.71
CA ASP A 52 -1.25 -7.66 26.47
C ASP A 52 -0.81 -7.25 25.06
N VAL A 53 -1.77 -7.21 24.15
CA VAL A 53 -1.57 -6.84 22.74
C VAL A 53 -1.61 -5.34 22.49
N SER A 54 -1.79 -4.52 23.52
CA SER A 54 -1.89 -3.05 23.40
C SER A 54 -0.62 -2.44 22.78
N MET A 55 0.54 -2.99 23.11
CA MET A 55 1.82 -2.62 22.50
C MET A 55 1.83 -2.82 20.99
N VAL A 56 1.38 -3.96 20.51
CA VAL A 56 1.33 -4.28 19.07
C VAL A 56 0.31 -3.40 18.35
N VAL A 57 -0.82 -3.15 18.97
CA VAL A 57 -1.84 -2.22 18.44
C VAL A 57 -1.29 -0.81 18.29
N SER A 58 -0.46 -0.35 19.24
CA SER A 58 0.21 0.95 19.16
C SER A 58 1.19 1.02 17.98
N VAL A 59 1.95 -0.05 17.72
CA VAL A 59 2.85 -0.15 16.56
C VAL A 59 2.06 -0.13 15.23
N ILE A 60 0.92 -0.82 15.18
CA ILE A 60 0.00 -0.76 14.02
C ILE A 60 -0.55 0.66 13.83
N ALA A 61 -0.89 1.36 14.91
CA ALA A 61 -1.33 2.76 14.85
C ALA A 61 -0.22 3.69 14.32
N ALA A 62 1.05 3.43 14.69
CA ALA A 62 2.20 4.18 14.16
C ALA A 62 2.36 4.03 12.64
N LEU A 63 2.06 2.85 12.09
CA LEU A 63 2.02 2.64 10.64
C LEU A 63 0.95 3.54 10.00
N GLY A 64 -0.23 3.68 10.61
CA GLY A 64 -1.27 4.60 10.16
C GLY A 64 -0.84 6.07 10.23
N LEU A 65 -0.13 6.47 11.29
CA LEU A 65 0.43 7.81 11.44
C LEU A 65 1.47 8.12 10.36
N GLY A 66 2.40 7.20 10.09
CA GLY A 66 3.38 7.34 9.02
C GLY A 66 2.72 7.54 7.66
N ARG A 67 1.65 6.81 7.38
CA ARG A 67 0.84 6.97 6.17
C ARG A 67 0.18 8.34 6.10
N LEU A 68 -0.46 8.78 7.17
CA LEU A 68 -1.16 10.07 7.23
C LEU A 68 -0.22 11.26 6.98
N ILE A 69 0.96 11.24 7.60
CA ILE A 69 1.97 12.29 7.45
C ILE A 69 2.54 12.31 6.04
N SER A 70 2.75 11.15 5.44
CA SER A 70 3.41 11.01 4.14
C SER A 70 2.48 11.28 2.95
N LEU A 71 1.16 11.07 3.06
CA LEU A 71 0.20 11.25 1.98
C LEU A 71 0.29 12.62 1.26
N PRO A 72 0.32 13.77 1.97
CA PRO A 72 0.37 15.08 1.31
C PRO A 72 1.68 15.33 0.54
N PHE A 73 2.75 14.60 0.86
CA PHE A 73 4.05 14.74 0.22
C PHE A 73 4.27 13.71 -0.90
N SER A 74 3.74 12.52 -0.75
CA SER A 74 3.94 11.42 -1.70
C SER A 74 3.31 11.70 -3.07
N GLY A 75 2.14 12.34 -3.12
CA GLY A 75 1.47 12.74 -4.35
C GLY A 75 2.32 13.70 -5.20
N PRO A 76 2.60 14.92 -4.72
CA PRO A 76 3.44 15.90 -5.45
C PRO A 76 4.83 15.37 -5.79
N LEU A 77 5.42 14.54 -4.93
CA LEU A 77 6.73 13.94 -5.16
C LEU A 77 6.67 12.93 -6.31
N SER A 78 5.63 12.10 -6.34
CA SER A 78 5.38 11.13 -7.42
C SER A 78 5.15 11.84 -8.77
N ASP A 79 4.45 12.98 -8.77
CA ASP A 79 4.20 13.75 -9.97
C ASP A 79 5.47 14.44 -10.48
N LYS A 80 6.32 14.93 -9.58
CA LYS A 80 7.56 15.65 -9.93
C LYS A 80 8.69 14.73 -10.39
N PHE A 81 8.91 13.62 -9.71
CA PHE A 81 10.04 12.69 -9.96
C PHE A 81 9.64 11.48 -10.80
N GLY A 82 8.36 11.32 -11.08
CA GLY A 82 7.83 10.22 -11.85
C GLY A 82 7.44 9.00 -11.00
N ARG A 83 6.39 8.35 -11.43
CA ARG A 83 5.76 7.21 -10.74
C ARG A 83 6.69 6.01 -10.53
N ARG A 84 7.64 5.80 -11.45
CA ARG A 84 8.61 4.69 -11.32
C ARG A 84 9.50 4.86 -10.11
N LEU A 85 10.03 6.08 -9.90
CA LEU A 85 10.89 6.34 -8.75
C LEU A 85 10.12 6.24 -7.44
N SER A 86 8.91 6.77 -7.39
CA SER A 86 8.01 6.66 -6.24
C SER A 86 7.74 5.19 -5.88
N GLY A 87 7.45 4.34 -6.87
CA GLY A 87 7.25 2.91 -6.67
C GLY A 87 8.49 2.20 -6.12
N ILE A 88 9.69 2.51 -6.66
CA ILE A 88 10.96 1.92 -6.18
C ILE A 88 11.23 2.31 -4.72
N ILE A 89 11.06 3.60 -4.38
CA ILE A 89 11.22 4.08 -3.00
C ILE A 89 10.22 3.36 -2.08
N GLY A 90 8.96 3.24 -2.49
CA GLY A 90 7.93 2.51 -1.73
C GLY A 90 8.32 1.07 -1.45
N VAL A 91 8.81 0.33 -2.46
CA VAL A 91 9.21 -1.07 -2.32
C VAL A 91 10.44 -1.20 -1.39
N ILE A 92 11.44 -0.34 -1.52
CA ILE A 92 12.64 -0.38 -0.65
C ILE A 92 12.25 -0.09 0.81
N CYS A 93 11.45 0.96 1.05
CA CYS A 93 10.96 1.28 2.39
C CYS A 93 10.09 0.15 2.97
N TYR A 94 9.30 -0.53 2.12
CA TYR A 94 8.47 -1.65 2.55
C TYR A 94 9.31 -2.88 2.93
N ALA A 95 10.36 -3.17 2.17
CA ALA A 95 11.32 -4.21 2.51
C ALA A 95 12.05 -3.89 3.84
N ALA A 96 12.47 -2.64 4.03
CA ALA A 96 13.08 -2.18 5.28
C ALA A 96 12.12 -2.31 6.47
N TYR A 97 10.83 -2.01 6.28
CA TYR A 97 9.80 -2.21 7.29
C TYR A 97 9.69 -3.69 7.72
N PHE A 98 9.58 -4.62 6.77
CA PHE A 98 9.48 -6.05 7.10
C PHE A 98 10.72 -6.57 7.81
N MET A 99 11.90 -6.23 7.30
CA MET A 99 13.16 -6.60 7.93
C MET A 99 13.27 -6.00 9.34
N GLY A 100 12.91 -4.73 9.46
CA GLY A 100 12.97 -4.02 10.73
C GLY A 100 12.04 -4.59 11.78
N ILE A 101 10.80 -4.94 11.43
CA ILE A 101 9.84 -5.57 12.36
C ILE A 101 10.30 -6.97 12.74
N ALA A 102 10.80 -7.77 11.78
CA ALA A 102 11.26 -9.14 12.03
C ALA A 102 12.45 -9.20 13.00
N PHE A 103 13.34 -8.23 12.94
CA PHE A 103 14.56 -8.17 13.78
C PHE A 103 14.46 -7.13 14.91
N ALA A 104 13.29 -6.53 15.15
CA ALA A 104 13.14 -5.50 16.19
C ALA A 104 13.38 -6.08 17.60
N PRO A 105 14.45 -5.69 18.30
CA PRO A 105 14.72 -6.18 19.65
C PRO A 105 13.84 -5.51 20.71
N SER A 106 13.16 -4.43 20.36
CA SER A 106 12.31 -3.68 21.27
C SER A 106 11.17 -2.99 20.56
N MET A 107 10.12 -2.69 21.32
CA MET A 107 8.94 -1.96 20.84
C MET A 107 9.30 -0.60 20.20
N GLY A 108 10.27 0.15 20.75
CA GLY A 108 10.68 1.44 20.20
C GLY A 108 11.24 1.35 18.78
N VAL A 109 12.04 0.33 18.52
CA VAL A 109 12.59 0.05 17.18
C VAL A 109 11.48 -0.37 16.24
N ALA A 110 10.56 -1.23 16.68
CA ALA A 110 9.39 -1.65 15.92
C ALA A 110 8.51 -0.43 15.54
N TYR A 111 8.35 0.52 16.46
CA TYR A 111 7.59 1.75 16.22
C TYR A 111 8.20 2.60 15.10
N ALA A 112 9.54 2.79 15.12
CA ALA A 112 10.25 3.53 14.07
C ALA A 112 10.09 2.86 12.70
N PHE A 113 10.25 1.54 12.61
CA PHE A 113 10.04 0.80 11.36
C PHE A 113 8.57 0.79 10.90
N ALA A 114 7.60 0.81 11.82
CA ALA A 114 6.20 0.96 11.48
C ALA A 114 5.90 2.30 10.80
N ILE A 115 6.51 3.40 11.27
CA ILE A 115 6.39 4.70 10.61
C ILE A 115 6.96 4.65 9.19
N VAL A 116 8.14 4.02 9.00
CA VAL A 116 8.74 3.81 7.67
C VAL A 116 7.79 2.98 6.78
N GLY A 117 7.16 1.94 7.33
CA GLY A 117 6.14 1.15 6.64
C GLY A 117 4.92 1.98 6.21
N GLY A 118 4.47 2.91 7.06
CA GLY A 118 3.41 3.86 6.73
C GLY A 118 3.77 4.79 5.57
N ILE A 119 5.00 5.30 5.56
CA ILE A 119 5.55 6.10 4.46
C ILE A 119 5.58 5.26 3.17
N ALA A 120 6.09 4.05 3.24
CA ALA A 120 6.13 3.12 2.11
C ALA A 120 4.74 2.88 1.49
N ASN A 121 3.72 2.69 2.34
CA ASN A 121 2.33 2.54 1.93
C ASN A 121 1.83 3.74 1.11
N SER A 122 2.10 4.97 1.56
CA SER A 122 1.71 6.18 0.83
C SER A 122 2.36 6.27 -0.54
N PHE A 123 3.65 5.95 -0.65
CA PHE A 123 4.36 5.96 -1.92
C PHE A 123 3.83 4.89 -2.89
N LEU A 124 3.52 3.71 -2.40
CA LEU A 124 2.93 2.64 -3.20
C LEU A 124 1.52 3.01 -3.69
N ASP A 125 0.66 3.54 -2.82
CA ASP A 125 -0.69 3.97 -3.18
C ASP A 125 -0.67 5.06 -4.25
N THR A 126 0.18 6.06 -4.12
CA THR A 126 0.30 7.17 -5.07
C THR A 126 0.91 6.75 -6.41
N CYS A 127 1.69 5.67 -6.45
CA CYS A 127 2.21 5.10 -7.70
C CYS A 127 1.18 4.18 -8.37
N VAL A 128 0.57 3.27 -7.62
CA VAL A 128 -0.23 2.16 -8.16
C VAL A 128 -1.62 2.62 -8.57
N SER A 129 -2.33 3.39 -7.73
CA SER A 129 -3.70 3.85 -8.00
C SER A 129 -3.86 4.60 -9.31
N PRO A 130 -3.08 5.69 -9.59
CA PRO A 130 -3.21 6.40 -10.85
C PRO A 130 -2.79 5.56 -12.05
N THR A 131 -1.79 4.71 -11.89
CA THR A 131 -1.32 3.83 -12.97
C THR A 131 -2.39 2.81 -13.35
N CYS A 132 -3.08 2.23 -12.38
CA CYS A 132 -4.23 1.36 -12.64
C CYS A 132 -5.35 2.11 -13.38
N MET A 133 -5.67 3.34 -12.97
CA MET A 133 -6.71 4.14 -13.63
C MET A 133 -6.34 4.47 -15.07
N GLU A 134 -5.09 4.82 -15.36
CA GLU A 134 -4.64 5.08 -16.73
C GLU A 134 -4.69 3.84 -17.61
N ILE A 135 -4.32 2.68 -17.10
CA ILE A 135 -4.44 1.41 -17.80
C ILE A 135 -5.90 1.14 -18.16
N TYR A 136 -6.82 1.35 -17.22
CA TYR A 136 -8.25 1.16 -17.44
C TYR A 136 -8.82 2.14 -18.46
N VAL A 137 -8.50 3.43 -18.35
CA VAL A 137 -8.99 4.48 -19.25
C VAL A 137 -8.48 4.29 -20.68
N ASN A 138 -7.24 3.82 -20.85
CA ASN A 138 -6.65 3.55 -22.17
C ASN A 138 -7.05 2.19 -22.76
N ASN A 139 -7.79 1.36 -22.03
CA ASN A 139 -8.27 0.09 -22.55
C ASN A 139 -9.46 0.33 -23.52
N PRO A 140 -9.40 -0.16 -24.77
CA PRO A 140 -10.46 0.06 -25.77
C PRO A 140 -11.82 -0.50 -25.31
N SER A 141 -11.86 -1.53 -24.48
CA SER A 141 -13.10 -2.09 -23.92
C SER A 141 -13.80 -1.10 -22.96
N VAL A 142 -13.04 -0.36 -22.16
CA VAL A 142 -13.58 0.66 -21.25
C VAL A 142 -13.92 1.94 -21.99
N GLY A 143 -13.17 2.28 -23.05
CA GLY A 143 -13.48 3.40 -23.94
C GLY A 143 -14.82 3.24 -24.68
N HIS A 144 -15.27 2.00 -24.89
CA HIS A 144 -16.60 1.72 -25.44
C HIS A 144 -17.71 2.03 -24.43
N ILE A 145 -17.54 1.59 -23.18
CA ILE A 145 -18.48 1.87 -22.08
C ILE A 145 -18.60 3.39 -21.84
N ARG A 146 -17.49 4.11 -21.85
CA ARG A 146 -17.47 5.57 -21.67
C ARG A 146 -18.21 6.29 -22.81
N ARG A 147 -18.09 5.83 -24.07
CA ARG A 147 -18.83 6.37 -25.20
C ARG A 147 -20.34 6.11 -25.08
N CYS A 148 -20.74 4.93 -24.65
CA CYS A 148 -22.14 4.61 -24.40
C CYS A 148 -22.74 5.51 -23.31
N TYR A 149 -22.02 5.66 -22.18
CA TYR A 149 -22.47 6.51 -21.07
C TYR A 149 -22.61 7.98 -21.48
N LYS A 150 -21.65 8.53 -22.21
CA LYS A 150 -21.70 9.91 -22.72
C LYS A 150 -22.85 10.12 -23.71
N SER A 151 -23.10 9.15 -24.58
CA SER A 151 -24.24 9.18 -25.53
C SER A 151 -25.60 9.16 -24.82
N ASP A 152 -25.70 8.48 -23.67
CA ASP A 152 -26.93 8.44 -22.87
C ASP A 152 -27.14 9.74 -22.07
N GLU A 153 -26.08 10.41 -21.60
CA GLU A 153 -26.21 11.75 -20.99
C GLU A 153 -26.63 12.81 -22.01
N GLU A 154 -26.05 12.81 -23.20
CA GLU A 154 -26.44 13.73 -24.29
C GLU A 154 -27.88 13.51 -24.77
N ARG A 155 -28.39 12.28 -24.65
CA ARG A 155 -29.81 11.97 -24.96
C ARG A 155 -30.77 12.44 -23.88
N LYS A 156 -30.36 12.51 -22.62
CA LYS A 156 -31.19 12.98 -21.50
C LYS A 156 -31.28 14.51 -21.41
N GLN A 157 -30.38 15.21 -22.09
CA GLN A 157 -30.35 16.68 -22.13
C GLN A 157 -31.08 17.29 -23.32
N LYS A 158 -31.64 16.46 -24.22
CA LYS A 158 -32.51 16.86 -25.31
C LYS A 158 -33.97 16.48 -24.99
#